data_cb8e248ef7d9f2c71d3d814fde34aea9
#
_entry.id   cb8e248ef7d9f2c71d3d814fde34aea9
#
_cell.length_a   1.000
_cell.length_b   1.000
_cell.length_c   1.000
_cell.angle_alpha   90.00
_cell.angle_beta   90.00
_cell.angle_gamma   90.00
#
_symmetry.space_group_name_H-M   'P 1'
#
loop_
_entity.id
_entity.type
_entity.pdbx_description
1 polymer ?
#
loop_
_entity_poly.entity_id
_entity_poly.type
_entity_poly.pdbx_seq_one_letter_code
_entity_poly.pdbx_strand_id
1 'polypeptide(L)'
;MEINNRTVRLNERPNGLPDKKIWSFNEENFDLKLDDNQFVIKNEFISLDPAMRGWLNDTRSYIKPVNVGDVMRAGTVGKIIKSNNKYFNEGDYVSGWGGVQDYTITNGENFQKINDDKVAKESYLGVLGMPGFTAYFGILREGQIKEGETVVVSAAAGAVGSVVGQIAKIKGCKVIGIAGGKKKCKYVTEELKFDHCLDYKSDNFFIELKDKCKGGVDVYFDNVGGSLLNHMLIFISKGARIVICGAISQYNSQKVVGPSNYLSLLVNRASMKGMVVFDYAKDYGLAQKEMRDWILSGKLKSNEDIYEGIENFHEIFLKLFNGKKKGKLILKL
;
A
#
# COMPACT_ATOMS: atom_id res chain seq x y z
N MET A 1 2.58 15.76 -33.35
CA MET A 1 3.52 16.14 -32.24
C MET A 1 4.02 14.84 -31.65
N GLU A 2 5.29 14.55 -31.84
CA GLU A 2 5.92 13.38 -31.24
C GLU A 2 6.22 13.65 -29.77
N ILE A 3 5.94 12.66 -28.93
CA ILE A 3 6.27 12.66 -27.51
C ILE A 3 7.27 11.52 -27.28
N ASN A 4 8.34 11.81 -26.57
CA ASN A 4 9.26 10.81 -26.07
C ASN A 4 8.71 10.28 -24.71
N ASN A 5 8.41 8.99 -24.65
CA ASN A 5 7.89 8.30 -23.47
C ASN A 5 8.99 7.41 -22.87
N ARG A 6 9.51 7.78 -21.71
CA ARG A 6 10.38 6.88 -20.94
C ARG A 6 9.52 5.83 -20.25
N THR A 7 9.90 4.56 -20.37
CA THR A 7 9.18 3.42 -19.80
C THR A 7 10.12 2.51 -19.03
N VAL A 8 9.60 1.87 -17.97
CA VAL A 8 10.27 0.75 -17.31
C VAL A 8 9.48 -0.51 -17.58
N ARG A 9 10.10 -1.47 -18.26
CA ARG A 9 9.47 -2.74 -18.65
C ARG A 9 10.08 -3.91 -17.89
N LEU A 10 9.30 -4.95 -17.67
CA LEU A 10 9.80 -6.20 -17.12
C LEU A 10 10.60 -6.93 -18.23
N ASN A 11 11.90 -7.12 -18.02
CA ASN A 11 12.77 -7.82 -18.94
C ASN A 11 12.87 -9.32 -18.66
N GLU A 12 12.96 -9.68 -17.38
CA GLU A 12 12.97 -11.07 -16.91
C GLU A 12 12.35 -11.19 -15.52
N ARG A 13 11.91 -12.40 -15.13
CA ARG A 13 11.32 -12.62 -13.82
C ARG A 13 12.39 -12.74 -12.73
N PRO A 14 12.23 -12.06 -11.58
CA PRO A 14 13.21 -12.11 -10.50
C PRO A 14 13.16 -13.43 -9.73
N ASN A 15 14.33 -13.91 -9.32
CA ASN A 15 14.47 -14.95 -8.31
C ASN A 15 14.98 -14.32 -7.01
N GLY A 16 14.13 -14.25 -5.99
CA GLY A 16 14.44 -13.53 -4.75
C GLY A 16 14.25 -12.02 -4.86
N LEU A 17 15.15 -11.24 -4.24
CA LEU A 17 15.12 -9.78 -4.33
C LEU A 17 15.40 -9.35 -5.77
N PRO A 18 14.57 -8.46 -6.35
CA PRO A 18 14.78 -7.97 -7.71
C PRO A 18 16.14 -7.35 -7.94
N ASP A 19 16.83 -7.80 -8.99
CA ASP A 19 18.07 -7.20 -9.51
C ASP A 19 17.74 -6.15 -10.57
N LYS A 20 18.66 -5.22 -10.86
CA LYS A 20 18.46 -4.17 -11.85
C LYS A 20 18.24 -4.73 -13.27
N LYS A 21 18.88 -5.86 -13.59
CA LYS A 21 18.78 -6.53 -14.90
C LYS A 21 17.39 -7.03 -15.27
N ILE A 22 16.48 -7.18 -14.27
CA ILE A 22 15.08 -7.56 -14.56
C ILE A 22 14.26 -6.45 -15.21
N TRP A 23 14.80 -5.24 -15.27
CA TRP A 23 14.17 -4.08 -15.90
C TRP A 23 14.86 -3.69 -17.19
N SER A 24 14.09 -3.33 -18.20
CA SER A 24 14.56 -2.54 -19.33
C SER A 24 13.98 -1.11 -19.22
N PHE A 25 14.89 -0.14 -19.42
CA PHE A 25 14.55 1.29 -19.45
C PHE A 25 14.58 1.70 -20.92
N ASN A 26 13.43 2.08 -21.45
CA ASN A 26 13.27 2.40 -22.86
C ASN A 26 12.79 3.83 -23.03
N GLU A 27 13.15 4.43 -24.17
CA GLU A 27 12.60 5.68 -24.68
C GLU A 27 11.87 5.37 -25.98
N GLU A 28 10.58 5.67 -26.04
CA GLU A 28 9.72 5.33 -27.16
C GLU A 28 9.03 6.60 -27.67
N ASN A 29 9.25 6.95 -28.93
CA ASN A 29 8.52 8.03 -29.55
C ASN A 29 7.15 7.53 -30.01
N PHE A 30 6.09 8.26 -29.68
CA PHE A 30 4.77 8.01 -30.25
C PHE A 30 4.13 9.31 -30.72
N ASP A 31 3.31 9.19 -31.76
CA ASP A 31 2.49 10.31 -32.23
C ASP A 31 1.25 10.47 -31.35
N LEU A 32 0.88 11.71 -31.06
CA LEU A 32 -0.35 12.08 -30.35
C LEU A 32 -1.62 11.88 -31.20
N LYS A 33 -1.63 10.88 -32.08
CA LYS A 33 -2.85 10.49 -32.79
C LYS A 33 -3.67 9.58 -31.88
N LEU A 34 -4.82 10.08 -31.44
CA LEU A 34 -5.75 9.37 -30.57
C LEU A 34 -6.88 8.78 -31.38
N ASP A 35 -7.26 7.56 -31.06
CA ASP A 35 -8.51 6.96 -31.48
C ASP A 35 -9.70 7.59 -30.74
N ASP A 36 -10.91 7.23 -31.16
CA ASP A 36 -12.14 7.68 -30.49
C ASP A 36 -12.15 7.21 -29.02
N ASN A 37 -12.61 8.10 -28.14
CA ASN A 37 -12.67 7.91 -26.69
C ASN A 37 -11.33 7.73 -25.95
N GLN A 38 -10.19 7.89 -26.63
CA GLN A 38 -8.88 7.88 -25.97
C GLN A 38 -8.49 9.26 -25.44
N PHE A 39 -7.58 9.25 -24.47
CA PHE A 39 -6.88 10.44 -23.99
C PHE A 39 -5.46 10.09 -23.55
N VAL A 40 -4.60 11.11 -23.50
CA VAL A 40 -3.21 11.02 -23.05
C VAL A 40 -3.06 11.66 -21.68
N ILE A 41 -2.48 10.94 -20.77
CA ILE A 41 -2.11 11.41 -19.44
C ILE A 41 -0.60 11.62 -19.43
N LYS A 42 -0.14 12.80 -19.01
CA LYS A 42 1.22 13.01 -18.53
C LYS A 42 1.24 12.61 -17.06
N ASN A 43 1.88 11.49 -16.75
CA ASN A 43 2.02 11.04 -15.38
C ASN A 43 2.96 11.99 -14.62
N GLU A 44 2.62 12.32 -13.39
CA GLU A 44 3.42 13.15 -12.50
C GLU A 44 3.93 12.35 -11.30
N PHE A 45 3.12 11.41 -10.82
CA PHE A 45 3.43 10.58 -9.66
C PHE A 45 3.11 9.12 -9.95
N ILE A 46 4.02 8.23 -9.53
CA ILE A 46 3.89 6.77 -9.65
C ILE A 46 3.92 6.16 -8.26
N SER A 47 2.95 5.29 -7.99
CA SER A 47 2.85 4.52 -6.76
C SER A 47 3.84 3.36 -6.75
N LEU A 48 4.67 3.24 -5.71
CA LEU A 48 5.49 2.06 -5.48
C LEU A 48 4.93 1.27 -4.29
N ASP A 49 4.57 0.01 -4.55
CA ASP A 49 3.86 -0.83 -3.60
C ASP A 49 4.53 -2.21 -3.44
N PRO A 50 4.58 -2.77 -2.22
CA PRO A 50 5.16 -4.11 -2.02
C PRO A 50 4.49 -5.21 -2.85
N ALA A 51 3.19 -5.07 -3.16
CA ALA A 51 2.45 -6.00 -4.01
C ALA A 51 3.03 -6.13 -5.43
N MET A 52 3.69 -5.09 -5.93
CA MET A 52 4.39 -5.10 -7.23
C MET A 52 5.39 -6.26 -7.33
N ARG A 53 6.04 -6.65 -6.21
CA ARG A 53 6.94 -7.80 -6.20
C ARG A 53 6.22 -9.11 -6.54
N GLY A 54 5.02 -9.29 -6.02
CA GLY A 54 4.18 -10.45 -6.33
C GLY A 54 3.72 -10.49 -7.79
N TRP A 55 3.49 -9.33 -8.40
CA TRP A 55 3.06 -9.22 -9.81
C TRP A 55 4.15 -9.62 -10.82
N LEU A 56 5.41 -9.72 -10.37
CA LEU A 56 6.53 -10.20 -11.18
C LEU A 56 6.64 -11.73 -11.26
N ASN A 57 5.93 -12.45 -10.40
CA ASN A 57 5.91 -13.91 -10.38
C ASN A 57 4.84 -14.45 -11.33
N ASP A 58 5.18 -15.50 -12.10
CA ASP A 58 4.23 -16.21 -12.95
C ASP A 58 3.54 -17.33 -12.15
N THR A 59 2.73 -16.92 -11.18
CA THR A 59 2.02 -17.83 -10.28
C THR A 59 0.57 -17.37 -10.11
N ARG A 60 -0.31 -18.29 -9.72
CA ARG A 60 -1.70 -17.96 -9.40
C ARG A 60 -1.77 -16.88 -8.31
N SER A 61 -2.47 -15.80 -8.60
CA SER A 61 -2.68 -14.66 -7.69
C SER A 61 -4.07 -14.06 -7.92
N TYR A 62 -4.44 -13.07 -7.09
CA TYR A 62 -5.69 -12.30 -7.23
C TYR A 62 -5.65 -11.31 -8.42
N ILE A 63 -4.49 -11.12 -9.04
CA ILE A 63 -4.31 -10.29 -10.24
C ILE A 63 -3.36 -11.02 -11.20
N LYS A 64 -3.57 -10.85 -12.50
CA LYS A 64 -2.67 -11.41 -13.53
C LYS A 64 -1.25 -10.86 -13.35
N PRO A 65 -0.20 -11.66 -13.53
CA PRO A 65 1.17 -11.17 -13.50
C PRO A 65 1.41 -10.13 -14.59
N VAL A 66 2.47 -9.34 -14.43
CA VAL A 66 3.02 -8.52 -15.51
C VAL A 66 3.76 -9.46 -16.47
N ASN A 67 3.51 -9.36 -17.78
CA ASN A 67 4.24 -10.17 -18.76
C ASN A 67 5.65 -9.60 -18.98
N VAL A 68 6.56 -10.48 -19.37
CA VAL A 68 7.88 -10.03 -19.86
C VAL A 68 7.67 -9.21 -21.12
N GLY A 69 8.29 -8.04 -21.19
CA GLY A 69 8.11 -7.03 -22.24
C GLY A 69 7.07 -5.95 -21.92
N ASP A 70 6.14 -6.19 -21.01
CA ASP A 70 5.13 -5.18 -20.63
C ASP A 70 5.72 -4.08 -19.75
N VAL A 71 5.13 -2.88 -19.83
CA VAL A 71 5.40 -1.78 -18.89
C VAL A 71 5.06 -2.26 -17.47
N MET A 72 5.95 -2.02 -16.52
CA MET A 72 5.71 -2.38 -15.13
C MET A 72 4.44 -1.71 -14.62
N ARG A 73 3.48 -2.53 -14.19
CA ARG A 73 2.20 -2.03 -13.65
C ARG A 73 2.41 -1.21 -12.40
N ALA A 74 1.81 -0.02 -12.37
CA ALA A 74 1.78 0.87 -11.21
C ALA A 74 0.55 1.76 -11.23
N GLY A 75 0.06 2.15 -10.06
CA GLY A 75 -0.88 3.26 -9.94
C GLY A 75 -0.19 4.58 -10.25
N THR A 76 -0.89 5.50 -10.91
CA THR A 76 -0.36 6.82 -11.24
C THR A 76 -1.36 7.93 -10.91
N VAL A 77 -0.83 9.13 -10.71
CA VAL A 77 -1.57 10.39 -10.77
C VAL A 77 -0.92 11.24 -11.85
N GLY A 78 -1.73 11.82 -12.72
CA GLY A 78 -1.24 12.67 -13.80
C GLY A 78 -2.32 13.58 -14.35
N LYS A 79 -1.89 14.46 -15.28
CA LYS A 79 -2.74 15.45 -15.94
C LYS A 79 -3.02 15.04 -17.38
N ILE A 80 -4.27 15.15 -17.81
CA ILE A 80 -4.66 14.92 -19.19
C ILE A 80 -4.13 16.05 -20.06
N ILE A 81 -3.36 15.74 -21.09
CA ILE A 81 -2.75 16.70 -22.00
C ILE A 81 -3.41 16.73 -23.38
N LYS A 82 -4.18 15.69 -23.73
CA LYS A 82 -4.99 15.62 -24.95
C LYS A 82 -6.11 14.61 -24.76
N SER A 83 -7.30 14.90 -25.31
CA SER A 83 -8.46 14.02 -25.15
C SER A 83 -9.41 14.05 -26.35
N ASN A 84 -9.82 12.84 -26.79
CA ASN A 84 -10.98 12.57 -27.64
C ASN A 84 -12.12 11.93 -26.85
N ASN A 85 -12.06 11.94 -25.50
CA ASN A 85 -13.02 11.30 -24.61
C ASN A 85 -14.05 12.31 -24.12
N LYS A 86 -15.33 11.93 -24.09
CA LYS A 86 -16.42 12.84 -23.66
C LYS A 86 -16.50 13.07 -22.15
N TYR A 87 -15.87 12.20 -21.34
CA TYR A 87 -15.93 12.29 -19.88
C TYR A 87 -14.65 12.82 -19.26
N PHE A 88 -13.53 12.72 -19.96
CA PHE A 88 -12.20 13.12 -19.50
C PHE A 88 -11.68 14.25 -20.39
N ASN A 89 -11.49 15.45 -19.81
CA ASN A 89 -11.10 16.65 -20.55
C ASN A 89 -9.62 16.97 -20.38
N GLU A 90 -9.06 17.69 -21.36
CA GLU A 90 -7.73 18.28 -21.23
C GLU A 90 -7.67 19.16 -19.98
N GLY A 91 -6.59 19.01 -19.20
CA GLY A 91 -6.41 19.71 -17.94
C GLY A 91 -6.93 18.99 -16.71
N ASP A 92 -7.79 17.98 -16.85
CA ASP A 92 -8.25 17.16 -15.72
C ASP A 92 -7.07 16.41 -15.09
N TYR A 93 -7.05 16.34 -13.75
CA TYR A 93 -6.20 15.39 -13.03
C TYR A 93 -6.93 14.06 -12.85
N VAL A 94 -6.19 12.98 -13.04
CA VAL A 94 -6.72 11.62 -12.92
C VAL A 94 -5.79 10.71 -12.11
N SER A 95 -6.37 9.73 -11.43
CA SER A 95 -5.63 8.61 -10.81
C SER A 95 -6.10 7.28 -11.40
N GLY A 96 -5.16 6.36 -11.61
CA GLY A 96 -5.48 5.03 -12.18
C GLY A 96 -4.23 4.20 -12.45
N TRP A 97 -4.34 3.23 -13.35
CA TRP A 97 -3.27 2.27 -13.66
C TRP A 97 -2.44 2.72 -14.88
N GLY A 98 -1.63 3.75 -14.71
CA GLY A 98 -0.81 4.29 -15.80
C GLY A 98 0.53 3.57 -16.05
N GLY A 99 0.98 2.73 -15.11
CA GLY A 99 2.27 2.04 -15.25
C GLY A 99 3.48 2.93 -14.93
N VAL A 100 4.68 2.34 -14.97
CA VAL A 100 5.93 3.06 -14.74
C VAL A 100 6.41 3.65 -16.06
N GLN A 101 5.87 4.82 -16.41
CA GLN A 101 6.14 5.55 -17.65
C GLN A 101 5.73 7.02 -17.56
N ASP A 102 6.30 7.88 -18.42
CA ASP A 102 6.00 9.31 -18.44
C ASP A 102 4.58 9.60 -18.95
N TYR A 103 4.10 8.86 -19.96
CA TYR A 103 2.82 9.10 -20.59
C TYR A 103 2.01 7.82 -20.71
N THR A 104 0.69 7.94 -20.57
CA THR A 104 -0.26 6.83 -20.71
C THR A 104 -1.35 7.20 -21.69
N ILE A 105 -1.59 6.36 -22.71
CA ILE A 105 -2.76 6.45 -23.59
C ILE A 105 -3.80 5.46 -23.07
N THR A 106 -5.03 5.88 -22.89
CA THR A 106 -6.11 5.07 -22.33
C THR A 106 -7.49 5.56 -22.82
N ASN A 107 -8.48 4.66 -22.72
CA ASN A 107 -9.91 5.00 -22.89
C ASN A 107 -10.58 5.42 -21.56
N GLY A 108 -9.84 5.41 -20.45
CA GLY A 108 -10.33 5.76 -19.11
C GLY A 108 -10.74 4.57 -18.25
N GLU A 109 -10.66 3.35 -18.76
CA GLU A 109 -10.89 2.16 -17.94
C GLU A 109 -9.88 2.14 -16.77
N ASN A 110 -10.40 1.95 -15.55
CA ASN A 110 -9.62 1.99 -14.30
C ASN A 110 -8.96 3.35 -13.98
N PHE A 111 -9.49 4.44 -14.52
CA PHE A 111 -9.13 5.80 -14.14
C PHE A 111 -10.31 6.54 -13.53
N GLN A 112 -10.01 7.42 -12.57
CA GLN A 112 -10.98 8.32 -11.96
C GLN A 112 -10.45 9.75 -11.95
N LYS A 113 -11.35 10.73 -12.11
CA LYS A 113 -11.01 12.15 -11.97
C LYS A 113 -10.70 12.51 -10.53
N ILE A 114 -9.75 13.40 -10.35
CA ILE A 114 -9.46 14.06 -9.09
C ILE A 114 -10.06 15.46 -9.14
N ASN A 115 -11.25 15.62 -8.55
CA ASN A 115 -12.00 16.86 -8.54
C ASN A 115 -11.83 17.65 -7.23
N ASP A 116 -10.72 17.46 -6.53
CA ASP A 116 -10.48 18.06 -5.22
C ASP A 116 -9.13 18.80 -5.20
N ASP A 117 -9.20 20.11 -4.94
CA ASP A 117 -8.03 20.97 -4.83
C ASP A 117 -7.58 21.20 -3.37
N LYS A 118 -8.32 20.64 -2.40
CA LYS A 118 -8.03 20.80 -0.97
C LYS A 118 -7.07 19.75 -0.42
N VAL A 119 -6.87 18.65 -1.16
CA VAL A 119 -5.96 17.56 -0.79
C VAL A 119 -4.89 17.42 -1.87
N ALA A 120 -3.66 17.19 -1.46
CA ALA A 120 -2.53 17.00 -2.36
C ALA A 120 -2.78 15.82 -3.31
N LYS A 121 -2.41 15.98 -4.59
CA LYS A 121 -2.71 15.01 -5.65
C LYS A 121 -2.07 13.65 -5.38
N GLU A 122 -0.84 13.62 -4.86
CA GLU A 122 -0.12 12.40 -4.48
C GLU A 122 -0.84 11.58 -3.41
N SER A 123 -1.69 12.18 -2.57
CA SER A 123 -2.49 11.47 -1.57
C SER A 123 -3.46 10.45 -2.19
N TYR A 124 -3.82 10.61 -3.48
CA TYR A 124 -4.62 9.66 -4.26
C TYR A 124 -3.86 8.38 -4.64
N LEU A 125 -2.54 8.33 -4.41
CA LEU A 125 -1.72 7.10 -4.46
C LEU A 125 -1.49 6.50 -3.07
N GLY A 126 -1.83 7.24 -2.02
CA GLY A 126 -1.68 6.87 -0.61
C GLY A 126 -3.01 6.68 0.10
N VAL A 127 -3.29 7.59 1.01
CA VAL A 127 -4.45 7.54 1.91
C VAL A 127 -5.81 7.62 1.20
N LEU A 128 -5.92 8.31 0.07
CA LEU A 128 -7.14 8.37 -0.75
C LEU A 128 -7.12 7.41 -1.97
N GLY A 129 -6.19 6.47 -1.99
CA GLY A 129 -6.03 5.45 -3.03
C GLY A 129 -5.98 4.03 -2.47
N MET A 130 -5.35 3.11 -3.20
CA MET A 130 -5.32 1.68 -2.85
C MET A 130 -4.83 1.39 -1.44
N PRO A 131 -3.73 2.00 -0.93
CA PRO A 131 -3.30 1.76 0.47
C PRO A 131 -4.33 2.21 1.49
N GLY A 132 -4.97 3.36 1.28
CA GLY A 132 -6.04 3.85 2.15
C GLY A 132 -7.28 2.97 2.12
N PHE A 133 -7.73 2.56 0.93
CA PHE A 133 -8.87 1.63 0.79
C PHE A 133 -8.56 0.28 1.45
N THR A 134 -7.32 -0.23 1.28
CA THR A 134 -6.86 -1.45 1.96
C THR A 134 -6.95 -1.31 3.47
N ALA A 135 -6.50 -0.18 4.01
CA ALA A 135 -6.58 0.10 5.45
C ALA A 135 -8.03 0.21 5.92
N TYR A 136 -8.84 0.98 5.21
CA TYR A 136 -10.24 1.24 5.56
C TYR A 136 -11.07 -0.05 5.60
N PHE A 137 -11.11 -0.79 4.49
CA PHE A 137 -11.90 -2.02 4.43
C PHE A 137 -11.30 -3.13 5.28
N GLY A 138 -9.98 -3.25 5.32
CA GLY A 138 -9.32 -4.28 6.11
C GLY A 138 -9.59 -4.13 7.61
N ILE A 139 -9.56 -2.91 8.16
CA ILE A 139 -9.78 -2.73 9.60
C ILE A 139 -11.28 -2.66 9.96
N LEU A 140 -12.11 -2.03 9.11
CA LEU A 140 -13.53 -1.84 9.43
C LEU A 140 -14.42 -3.02 9.02
N ARG A 141 -14.16 -3.65 7.85
CA ARG A 141 -15.00 -4.75 7.33
C ARG A 141 -14.48 -6.12 7.74
N GLU A 142 -13.15 -6.32 7.68
CA GLU A 142 -12.54 -7.60 8.02
C GLU A 142 -12.13 -7.66 9.50
N GLY A 143 -11.49 -6.62 10.02
CA GLY A 143 -11.14 -6.49 11.43
C GLY A 143 -12.33 -6.24 12.34
N GLN A 144 -13.41 -5.63 11.82
CA GLN A 144 -14.65 -5.34 12.54
C GLN A 144 -14.40 -4.75 13.94
N ILE A 145 -13.48 -3.78 14.00
CA ILE A 145 -13.04 -3.18 15.26
C ILE A 145 -14.20 -2.53 16.03
N LYS A 146 -14.11 -2.61 17.35
CA LYS A 146 -15.05 -1.99 18.27
C LYS A 146 -14.31 -1.04 19.23
N GLU A 147 -15.00 -0.03 19.69
CA GLU A 147 -14.47 0.88 20.73
C GLU A 147 -13.94 0.10 21.94
N GLY A 148 -12.79 0.50 22.46
CA GLY A 148 -12.12 -0.12 23.60
C GLY A 148 -11.26 -1.35 23.28
N GLU A 149 -11.36 -1.93 22.07
CA GLU A 149 -10.53 -3.06 21.66
C GLU A 149 -9.05 -2.69 21.49
N THR A 150 -8.18 -3.67 21.72
CA THR A 150 -6.74 -3.56 21.46
C THR A 150 -6.44 -4.01 20.04
N VAL A 151 -5.95 -3.08 19.23
CA VAL A 151 -5.53 -3.30 17.84
C VAL A 151 -4.01 -3.26 17.74
N VAL A 152 -3.40 -4.31 17.20
CA VAL A 152 -1.97 -4.33 16.86
C VAL A 152 -1.80 -4.25 15.35
N VAL A 153 -0.87 -3.39 14.89
CA VAL A 153 -0.63 -3.16 13.46
C VAL A 153 0.84 -3.37 13.15
N SER A 154 1.16 -4.34 12.30
CA SER A 154 2.52 -4.51 11.78
C SER A 154 2.82 -3.55 10.63
N ALA A 155 4.10 -3.20 10.44
CA ALA A 155 4.55 -2.15 9.52
C ALA A 155 3.80 -0.82 9.73
N ALA A 156 3.61 -0.42 11.00
CA ALA A 156 2.79 0.70 11.43
C ALA A 156 3.20 2.06 10.86
N ALA A 157 4.46 2.23 10.43
CA ALA A 157 4.95 3.44 9.76
C ALA A 157 4.85 3.37 8.23
N GLY A 158 4.25 2.33 7.66
CA GLY A 158 4.08 2.14 6.21
C GLY A 158 2.77 2.72 5.68
N ALA A 159 2.57 2.68 4.35
CA ALA A 159 1.43 3.28 3.68
C ALA A 159 0.07 2.78 4.20
N VAL A 160 -0.10 1.46 4.37
CA VAL A 160 -1.33 0.86 4.90
C VAL A 160 -1.37 0.95 6.42
N GLY A 161 -0.30 0.49 7.11
CA GLY A 161 -0.30 0.37 8.57
C GLY A 161 -0.50 1.70 9.30
N SER A 162 0.02 2.81 8.77
CA SER A 162 -0.18 4.15 9.34
C SER A 162 -1.65 4.59 9.29
N VAL A 163 -2.35 4.25 8.22
CA VAL A 163 -3.77 4.58 8.05
C VAL A 163 -4.65 3.66 8.92
N VAL A 164 -4.35 2.35 8.96
CA VAL A 164 -5.06 1.37 9.81
C VAL A 164 -5.12 1.83 11.25
N GLY A 165 -3.97 2.17 11.83
CA GLY A 165 -3.94 2.54 13.24
C GLY A 165 -4.61 3.88 13.53
N GLN A 166 -4.50 4.86 12.62
CA GLN A 166 -5.23 6.13 12.77
C GLN A 166 -6.75 5.90 12.69
N ILE A 167 -7.24 5.08 11.77
CA ILE A 167 -8.67 4.71 11.72
C ILE A 167 -9.08 4.03 13.02
N ALA A 168 -8.28 3.11 13.54
CA ALA A 168 -8.54 2.45 14.81
C ALA A 168 -8.59 3.45 15.98
N LYS A 169 -7.70 4.46 15.99
CA LYS A 169 -7.75 5.57 16.97
C LYS A 169 -9.04 6.40 16.85
N ILE A 170 -9.45 6.74 15.61
CA ILE A 170 -10.71 7.47 15.35
C ILE A 170 -11.92 6.68 15.86
N LYS A 171 -11.87 5.35 15.81
CA LYS A 171 -12.94 4.46 16.29
C LYS A 171 -12.80 4.08 17.78
N GLY A 172 -11.93 4.74 18.56
CA GLY A 172 -11.81 4.59 20.01
C GLY A 172 -11.04 3.35 20.49
N CYS A 173 -10.22 2.73 19.63
CA CYS A 173 -9.40 1.59 20.01
C CYS A 173 -8.10 2.00 20.70
N LYS A 174 -7.53 1.07 21.50
CA LYS A 174 -6.14 1.11 21.93
C LYS A 174 -5.28 0.54 20.80
N VAL A 175 -4.29 1.32 20.32
CA VAL A 175 -3.50 0.94 19.14
C VAL A 175 -2.02 0.79 19.48
N ILE A 176 -1.47 -0.38 19.14
CA ILE A 176 -0.06 -0.71 19.27
C ILE A 176 0.53 -0.91 17.88
N GLY A 177 1.47 -0.05 17.49
CA GLY A 177 2.21 -0.19 16.25
C GLY A 177 3.45 -1.08 16.43
N ILE A 178 3.86 -1.75 15.35
CA ILE A 178 5.15 -2.42 15.25
C ILE A 178 5.87 -1.85 14.03
N ALA A 179 7.06 -1.26 14.25
CA ALA A 179 7.86 -0.63 13.20
C ALA A 179 9.35 -0.89 13.43
N GLY A 180 10.20 -0.60 12.45
CA GLY A 180 11.64 -0.83 12.57
C GLY A 180 12.41 0.45 12.83
N GLY A 181 13.03 0.54 13.99
CA GLY A 181 13.89 1.63 14.43
C GLY A 181 13.17 2.74 15.21
N LYS A 182 13.86 3.29 16.21
CA LYS A 182 13.35 4.30 17.15
C LYS A 182 12.71 5.52 16.46
N LYS A 183 13.28 5.99 15.33
CA LYS A 183 12.73 7.13 14.58
C LYS A 183 11.33 6.88 14.06
N LYS A 184 11.06 5.64 13.55
CA LYS A 184 9.73 5.27 13.07
C LYS A 184 8.75 5.09 14.21
N CYS A 185 9.18 4.47 15.31
CA CYS A 185 8.33 4.33 16.49
C CYS A 185 7.94 5.69 17.06
N LYS A 186 8.88 6.65 17.13
CA LYS A 186 8.59 8.03 17.54
C LYS A 186 7.55 8.69 16.61
N TYR A 187 7.71 8.55 15.29
CA TYR A 187 6.73 9.04 14.32
C TYR A 187 5.34 8.46 14.56
N VAL A 188 5.25 7.14 14.74
CA VAL A 188 3.98 6.44 14.94
C VAL A 188 3.27 6.91 16.22
N THR A 189 3.99 7.15 17.31
CA THR A 189 3.39 7.60 18.58
C THR A 189 3.13 9.11 18.60
N GLU A 190 4.08 9.93 18.17
CA GLU A 190 3.98 11.39 18.31
C GLU A 190 3.13 12.04 17.21
N GLU A 191 3.28 11.58 15.95
CA GLU A 191 2.59 12.19 14.82
C GLU A 191 1.27 11.47 14.48
N LEU A 192 1.26 10.11 14.50
CA LEU A 192 0.07 9.32 14.17
C LEU A 192 -0.80 9.00 15.39
N LYS A 193 -0.34 9.36 16.60
CA LYS A 193 -1.09 9.24 17.86
C LYS A 193 -1.48 7.81 18.26
N PHE A 194 -0.67 6.80 17.85
CA PHE A 194 -0.82 5.46 18.41
C PHE A 194 -0.44 5.48 19.91
N ASP A 195 -1.05 4.62 20.71
CA ASP A 195 -0.78 4.57 22.14
C ASP A 195 0.63 4.05 22.43
N HIS A 196 1.11 3.09 21.61
CA HIS A 196 2.47 2.55 21.69
C HIS A 196 3.00 2.22 20.29
N CYS A 197 4.33 2.20 20.17
CA CYS A 197 4.99 1.59 19.01
C CYS A 197 6.23 0.81 19.46
N LEU A 198 6.34 -0.44 19.06
CA LEU A 198 7.40 -1.37 19.40
C LEU A 198 8.40 -1.48 18.24
N ASP A 199 9.69 -1.38 18.58
CA ASP A 199 10.77 -1.53 17.62
C ASP A 199 11.15 -3.01 17.47
N TYR A 200 10.73 -3.66 16.37
CA TYR A 200 11.03 -5.08 16.13
C TYR A 200 12.53 -5.37 15.95
N LYS A 201 13.38 -4.34 15.85
CA LYS A 201 14.85 -4.45 15.78
C LYS A 201 15.51 -4.38 17.15
N SER A 202 14.76 -4.10 18.21
CA SER A 202 15.26 -4.05 19.58
C SER A 202 15.47 -5.45 20.12
N ASP A 203 16.56 -5.67 20.86
CA ASP A 203 16.80 -6.93 21.57
C ASP A 203 15.71 -7.23 22.61
N ASN A 204 15.06 -6.19 23.12
CA ASN A 204 13.96 -6.30 24.09
C ASN A 204 12.58 -6.41 23.45
N PHE A 205 12.48 -6.52 22.11
CA PHE A 205 11.21 -6.49 21.39
C PHE A 205 10.16 -7.45 21.97
N PHE A 206 10.52 -8.70 22.20
CA PHE A 206 9.59 -9.70 22.70
C PHE A 206 9.11 -9.43 24.13
N ILE A 207 9.98 -8.88 24.97
CA ILE A 207 9.65 -8.48 26.35
C ILE A 207 8.65 -7.33 26.32
N GLU A 208 8.93 -6.32 25.52
CA GLU A 208 8.04 -5.16 25.34
C GLU A 208 6.69 -5.58 24.73
N LEU A 209 6.70 -6.47 23.74
CA LEU A 209 5.50 -7.03 23.11
C LEU A 209 4.63 -7.73 24.15
N LYS A 210 5.23 -8.60 24.98
CA LYS A 210 4.53 -9.29 26.07
C LYS A 210 3.92 -8.30 27.08
N ASP A 211 4.66 -7.26 27.48
CA ASP A 211 4.13 -6.24 28.41
C ASP A 211 2.95 -5.48 27.82
N LYS A 212 3.07 -5.01 26.57
CA LYS A 212 2.02 -4.18 25.95
C LYS A 212 0.80 -4.97 25.52
N CYS A 213 0.96 -6.27 25.22
CA CYS A 213 -0.11 -7.18 24.80
C CYS A 213 -0.64 -8.08 25.94
N LYS A 214 -0.23 -7.90 27.20
CA LYS A 214 -0.64 -8.75 28.34
C LYS A 214 -2.16 -8.79 28.59
N GLY A 215 -2.90 -7.77 28.15
CA GLY A 215 -4.37 -7.73 28.22
C GLY A 215 -5.08 -8.45 27.08
N GLY A 216 -4.32 -9.05 26.15
CA GLY A 216 -4.83 -9.68 24.94
C GLY A 216 -4.91 -8.70 23.75
N VAL A 217 -4.92 -9.27 22.55
CA VAL A 217 -5.03 -8.55 21.28
C VAL A 217 -6.32 -8.97 20.59
N ASP A 218 -7.22 -8.02 20.38
CA ASP A 218 -8.55 -8.28 19.79
C ASP A 218 -8.48 -8.28 18.27
N VAL A 219 -7.65 -7.41 17.68
CA VAL A 219 -7.40 -7.38 16.25
C VAL A 219 -5.93 -7.24 15.95
N TYR A 220 -5.40 -8.13 15.12
CA TYR A 220 -4.07 -8.00 14.53
C TYR A 220 -4.16 -7.76 13.04
N PHE A 221 -3.67 -6.60 12.60
CA PHE A 221 -3.59 -6.26 11.18
C PHE A 221 -2.19 -6.56 10.66
N ASP A 222 -2.07 -7.63 9.87
CA ASP A 222 -0.78 -8.16 9.42
C ASP A 222 -0.41 -7.72 8.01
N ASN A 223 0.67 -6.93 7.91
CA ASN A 223 1.34 -6.56 6.67
C ASN A 223 2.67 -7.31 6.46
N VAL A 224 3.12 -8.09 7.44
CA VAL A 224 4.51 -8.59 7.51
C VAL A 224 4.61 -10.11 7.41
N GLY A 225 3.73 -10.85 8.09
CA GLY A 225 3.79 -12.31 8.14
C GLY A 225 5.02 -12.85 8.88
N GLY A 226 5.41 -14.09 8.57
CA GLY A 226 6.62 -14.74 9.08
C GLY A 226 6.66 -14.85 10.60
N SER A 227 7.85 -14.66 11.19
CA SER A 227 8.04 -14.78 12.64
C SER A 227 7.20 -13.81 13.46
N LEU A 228 6.88 -12.62 12.91
CA LEU A 228 6.06 -11.66 13.61
C LEU A 228 4.62 -12.16 13.78
N LEU A 229 4.05 -12.82 12.77
CA LEU A 229 2.75 -13.48 12.88
C LEU A 229 2.77 -14.55 13.98
N ASN A 230 3.82 -15.38 14.06
CA ASN A 230 3.97 -16.35 15.15
C ASN A 230 3.95 -15.68 16.53
N HIS A 231 4.69 -14.59 16.71
CA HIS A 231 4.70 -13.85 17.97
C HIS A 231 3.31 -13.31 18.31
N MET A 232 2.61 -12.75 17.34
CA MET A 232 1.28 -12.18 17.58
C MET A 232 0.24 -13.22 17.97
N LEU A 233 0.27 -14.41 17.37
CA LEU A 233 -0.66 -15.49 17.70
C LEU A 233 -0.55 -15.99 19.16
N ILE A 234 0.53 -15.65 19.88
CA ILE A 234 0.69 -15.95 21.32
C ILE A 234 -0.21 -15.06 22.19
N PHE A 235 -0.46 -13.83 21.75
CA PHE A 235 -1.09 -12.78 22.56
C PHE A 235 -2.54 -12.48 22.17
N ILE A 236 -3.14 -13.24 21.24
CA ILE A 236 -4.51 -12.99 20.78
C ILE A 236 -5.56 -13.29 21.85
N SER A 237 -6.56 -12.44 21.94
CA SER A 237 -7.74 -12.62 22.81
C SER A 237 -8.67 -13.73 22.28
N LYS A 238 -9.58 -14.19 23.12
CA LYS A 238 -10.68 -15.04 22.69
C LYS A 238 -11.54 -14.31 21.67
N GLY A 239 -11.76 -14.92 20.49
CA GLY A 239 -12.53 -14.34 19.40
C GLY A 239 -11.76 -13.28 18.60
N ALA A 240 -10.45 -13.20 18.75
CA ALA A 240 -9.60 -12.29 17.99
C ALA A 240 -9.74 -12.44 16.47
N ARG A 241 -9.53 -11.36 15.75
CA ARG A 241 -9.54 -11.31 14.28
C ARG A 241 -8.16 -10.94 13.77
N ILE A 242 -7.57 -11.80 12.97
CA ILE A 242 -6.30 -11.58 12.31
C ILE A 242 -6.56 -11.27 10.83
N VAL A 243 -6.29 -10.04 10.40
CA VAL A 243 -6.46 -9.60 9.02
C VAL A 243 -5.12 -9.74 8.30
N ILE A 244 -5.04 -10.67 7.36
CA ILE A 244 -3.85 -10.86 6.53
C ILE A 244 -3.95 -9.96 5.31
N CYS A 245 -3.29 -8.82 5.37
CA CYS A 245 -3.19 -7.84 4.28
C CYS A 245 -2.00 -8.13 3.37
N GLY A 246 -0.90 -8.62 3.94
CA GLY A 246 0.31 -8.92 3.21
C GLY A 246 1.34 -9.67 4.05
N ALA A 247 2.41 -10.10 3.40
CA ALA A 247 3.50 -10.83 4.03
C ALA A 247 4.85 -10.35 3.49
N ILE A 248 5.14 -9.03 3.65
CA ILE A 248 6.31 -8.41 3.03
C ILE A 248 7.63 -9.08 3.40
N SER A 249 7.72 -9.70 4.58
CA SER A 249 8.89 -10.49 4.99
C SER A 249 9.11 -11.74 4.13
N GLN A 250 8.08 -12.20 3.40
CA GLN A 250 8.10 -13.44 2.61
C GLN A 250 8.19 -13.17 1.09
N TYR A 251 7.97 -11.95 0.62
CA TYR A 251 7.84 -11.67 -0.82
C TYR A 251 9.10 -11.96 -1.63
N ASN A 252 10.28 -11.88 -1.01
CA ASN A 252 11.55 -12.19 -1.64
C ASN A 252 12.09 -13.58 -1.26
N SER A 253 11.33 -14.36 -0.51
CA SER A 253 11.73 -15.70 -0.06
C SER A 253 11.39 -16.75 -1.10
N GLN A 254 12.29 -17.68 -1.35
CA GLN A 254 12.04 -18.84 -2.22
C GLN A 254 11.02 -19.82 -1.61
N LYS A 255 10.97 -19.86 -0.28
CA LYS A 255 10.04 -20.71 0.46
C LYS A 255 9.26 -19.85 1.45
N VAL A 256 7.95 -19.76 1.26
CA VAL A 256 7.05 -19.12 2.21
C VAL A 256 6.86 -20.01 3.42
N VAL A 257 6.99 -19.43 4.63
CA VAL A 257 6.80 -20.11 5.91
C VAL A 257 5.55 -19.57 6.58
N GLY A 258 4.58 -20.45 6.81
CA GLY A 258 3.36 -20.14 7.56
C GLY A 258 3.58 -20.19 9.08
N PRO A 259 2.56 -19.82 9.88
CA PRO A 259 2.65 -19.83 11.32
C PRO A 259 2.73 -21.27 11.87
N SER A 260 3.72 -21.54 12.70
CA SER A 260 3.91 -22.86 13.34
C SER A 260 2.95 -23.09 14.51
N ASN A 261 2.42 -22.01 15.09
CA ASN A 261 1.53 -22.03 16.25
C ASN A 261 0.06 -21.70 15.92
N TYR A 262 -0.39 -22.06 14.71
CA TYR A 262 -1.76 -21.78 14.23
C TYR A 262 -2.86 -22.38 15.13
N LEU A 263 -2.55 -23.39 15.94
CA LEU A 263 -3.50 -23.93 16.93
C LEU A 263 -3.93 -22.90 17.99
N SER A 264 -3.21 -21.77 18.14
CA SER A 264 -3.66 -20.64 18.93
C SER A 264 -5.04 -20.13 18.47
N LEU A 265 -5.35 -20.25 17.18
CA LEU A 265 -6.67 -19.89 16.63
C LEU A 265 -7.78 -20.78 17.21
N LEU A 266 -7.54 -22.10 17.31
CA LEU A 266 -8.48 -23.02 17.93
C LEU A 266 -8.70 -22.70 19.41
N VAL A 267 -7.60 -22.56 20.17
CA VAL A 267 -7.65 -22.29 21.62
C VAL A 267 -8.43 -21.01 21.90
N ASN A 268 -8.20 -19.97 21.11
CA ASN A 268 -8.84 -18.68 21.30
C ASN A 268 -10.15 -18.49 20.49
N ARG A 269 -10.61 -19.51 19.73
CA ARG A 269 -11.76 -19.37 18.80
C ARG A 269 -11.63 -18.13 17.92
N ALA A 270 -10.38 -17.83 17.53
CA ALA A 270 -10.03 -16.69 16.72
C ALA A 270 -10.17 -16.99 15.21
N SER A 271 -10.28 -15.97 14.38
CA SER A 271 -10.29 -16.07 12.93
C SER A 271 -9.05 -15.44 12.32
N MET A 272 -8.55 -16.02 11.23
CA MET A 272 -7.49 -15.45 10.41
C MET A 272 -7.97 -15.42 8.95
N LYS A 273 -8.09 -14.22 8.37
CA LYS A 273 -8.70 -14.00 7.06
C LYS A 273 -7.80 -13.17 6.17
N GLY A 274 -7.60 -13.63 4.92
CA GLY A 274 -6.98 -12.84 3.86
C GLY A 274 -7.93 -11.76 3.37
N MET A 275 -7.39 -10.60 3.01
CA MET A 275 -8.15 -9.48 2.46
C MET A 275 -7.51 -9.00 1.16
N VAL A 276 -8.34 -8.78 0.14
CA VAL A 276 -7.96 -8.17 -1.13
C VAL A 276 -8.85 -6.95 -1.37
N VAL A 277 -8.23 -5.79 -1.51
CA VAL A 277 -8.95 -4.52 -1.62
C VAL A 277 -9.90 -4.45 -2.81
N PHE A 278 -9.62 -5.15 -3.91
CA PHE A 278 -10.46 -5.16 -5.12
C PHE A 278 -11.87 -5.72 -4.88
N ASP A 279 -12.07 -6.54 -3.85
CA ASP A 279 -13.39 -7.07 -3.51
C ASP A 279 -14.36 -5.97 -3.04
N TYR A 280 -13.83 -4.80 -2.67
CA TYR A 280 -14.57 -3.63 -2.18
C TYR A 280 -14.69 -2.50 -3.20
N ALA A 281 -14.37 -2.73 -4.48
CA ALA A 281 -14.30 -1.67 -5.49
C ALA A 281 -15.57 -0.82 -5.60
N LYS A 282 -16.74 -1.41 -5.36
CA LYS A 282 -18.05 -0.70 -5.38
C LYS A 282 -18.19 0.35 -4.28
N ASP A 283 -17.45 0.20 -3.19
CA ASP A 283 -17.53 1.06 -2.00
C ASP A 283 -16.36 2.06 -1.91
N TYR A 284 -15.45 2.12 -2.90
CA TYR A 284 -14.28 3.01 -2.86
C TYR A 284 -14.67 4.47 -2.68
N GLY A 285 -15.74 4.94 -3.37
CA GLY A 285 -16.21 6.30 -3.24
C GLY A 285 -16.66 6.68 -1.82
N LEU A 286 -17.29 5.72 -1.10
CA LEU A 286 -17.65 5.89 0.31
C LEU A 286 -16.42 6.05 1.19
N ALA A 287 -15.46 5.14 1.06
CA ALA A 287 -14.22 5.15 1.82
C ALA A 287 -13.40 6.42 1.56
N GLN A 288 -13.29 6.81 0.29
CA GLN A 288 -12.56 8.00 -0.13
C GLN A 288 -13.16 9.27 0.49
N LYS A 289 -14.50 9.40 0.46
CA LYS A 289 -15.20 10.54 1.05
C LYS A 289 -14.95 10.61 2.57
N GLU A 290 -15.15 9.51 3.31
CA GLU A 290 -14.96 9.50 4.77
C GLU A 290 -13.51 9.81 5.15
N MET A 291 -12.53 9.19 4.49
CA MET A 291 -11.11 9.45 4.75
C MET A 291 -10.70 10.88 4.39
N ARG A 292 -11.25 11.43 3.30
CA ARG A 292 -11.06 12.83 2.95
C ARG A 292 -11.57 13.77 4.03
N ASP A 293 -12.77 13.51 4.57
CA ASP A 293 -13.34 14.32 5.64
C ASP A 293 -12.49 14.24 6.93
N TRP A 294 -11.91 13.07 7.22
CA TRP A 294 -10.94 12.94 8.31
C TRP A 294 -9.64 13.69 8.07
N ILE A 295 -9.14 13.73 6.82
CA ILE A 295 -7.95 14.52 6.46
C ILE A 295 -8.24 16.01 6.68
N LEU A 296 -9.33 16.53 6.14
CA LEU A 296 -9.71 17.93 6.24
C LEU A 296 -10.00 18.39 7.67
N SER A 297 -10.47 17.48 8.53
CA SER A 297 -10.65 17.74 9.97
C SER A 297 -9.40 17.48 10.82
N GLY A 298 -8.28 17.10 10.21
CA GLY A 298 -7.02 16.84 10.91
C GLY A 298 -6.98 15.53 11.71
N LYS A 299 -8.00 14.67 11.57
CA LYS A 299 -8.09 13.37 12.26
C LYS A 299 -7.24 12.28 11.60
N LEU A 300 -6.98 12.40 10.31
CA LEU A 300 -6.19 11.47 9.53
C LEU A 300 -5.07 12.22 8.82
N LYS A 301 -3.84 11.77 8.99
CA LYS A 301 -2.65 12.34 8.35
C LYS A 301 -2.17 11.41 7.25
N SER A 302 -1.86 11.99 6.09
CA SER A 302 -1.12 11.34 5.01
C SER A 302 0.38 11.58 5.18
N ASN A 303 1.20 10.67 4.71
CA ASN A 303 2.64 10.85 4.65
C ASN A 303 3.20 10.12 3.43
N GLU A 304 3.70 10.90 2.50
CA GLU A 304 4.31 10.46 1.26
C GLU A 304 5.83 10.61 1.35
N ASP A 305 6.56 9.55 0.97
CA ASP A 305 8.03 9.50 0.86
C ASP A 305 8.35 9.58 -0.64
N ILE A 306 8.57 10.81 -1.14
CA ILE A 306 8.65 11.12 -2.56
C ILE A 306 10.11 11.17 -3.01
N TYR A 307 10.41 10.46 -4.09
CA TYR A 307 11.70 10.45 -4.77
C TYR A 307 11.51 10.82 -6.24
N GLU A 308 12.50 11.42 -6.87
CA GLU A 308 12.41 11.93 -8.24
C GLU A 308 13.21 11.07 -9.24
N GLY A 309 12.73 11.06 -10.50
CA GLY A 309 13.40 10.52 -11.66
C GLY A 309 13.10 9.05 -11.93
N ILE A 310 12.51 8.76 -13.10
CA ILE A 310 12.14 7.40 -13.52
C ILE A 310 13.37 6.47 -13.63
N GLU A 311 14.52 7.02 -13.95
CA GLU A 311 15.81 6.33 -14.02
C GLU A 311 16.24 5.71 -12.68
N ASN A 312 15.73 6.24 -11.57
CA ASN A 312 15.99 5.78 -10.20
C ASN A 312 14.98 4.72 -9.72
N PHE A 313 14.06 4.29 -10.60
CA PHE A 313 12.96 3.38 -10.23
C PHE A 313 13.45 2.15 -9.45
N HIS A 314 14.51 1.47 -9.92
CA HIS A 314 15.00 0.26 -9.29
C HIS A 314 15.44 0.49 -7.84
N GLU A 315 16.30 1.48 -7.61
CA GLU A 315 16.84 1.80 -6.28
C GLU A 315 15.74 2.26 -5.33
N ILE A 316 14.77 3.01 -5.84
CA ILE A 316 13.62 3.48 -5.05
C ILE A 316 12.71 2.30 -4.73
N PHE A 317 12.42 1.42 -5.70
CA PHE A 317 11.62 0.22 -5.50
C PHE A 317 12.19 -0.69 -4.40
N LEU A 318 13.52 -0.86 -4.35
CA LEU A 318 14.18 -1.66 -3.31
C LEU A 318 14.01 -1.09 -1.89
N LYS A 319 13.71 0.23 -1.74
CA LYS A 319 13.42 0.82 -0.42
C LYS A 319 12.19 0.21 0.24
N LEU A 320 11.28 -0.41 -0.52
CA LEU A 320 10.14 -1.14 0.02
C LEU A 320 10.57 -2.28 0.95
N PHE A 321 11.70 -2.94 0.65
CA PHE A 321 12.14 -4.19 1.31
C PHE A 321 13.26 -3.98 2.33
N ASN A 322 13.99 -2.86 2.27
CA ASN A 322 15.13 -2.62 3.18
C ASN A 322 14.77 -1.84 4.46
N GLY A 323 13.49 -1.53 4.64
CA GLY A 323 12.99 -0.82 5.82
C GLY A 323 13.40 0.65 5.92
N LYS A 324 13.90 1.28 4.84
CA LYS A 324 14.35 2.69 4.86
C LYS A 324 13.25 3.72 4.62
N LYS A 325 12.09 3.32 4.07
CA LYS A 325 10.96 4.23 3.77
C LYS A 325 10.10 4.57 5.01
N LYS A 326 9.41 5.70 4.96
CA LYS A 326 8.38 6.12 5.92
C LYS A 326 7.12 6.56 5.14
N GLY A 327 5.95 6.01 5.46
CA GLY A 327 4.72 6.33 4.73
C GLY A 327 4.59 5.65 3.36
N LYS A 328 3.93 6.35 2.44
CA LYS A 328 3.70 5.91 1.06
C LYS A 328 4.90 6.27 0.19
N LEU A 329 5.50 5.27 -0.46
CA LEU A 329 6.60 5.49 -1.39
C LEU A 329 6.04 5.89 -2.76
N ILE A 330 6.51 7.02 -3.26
CA ILE A 330 6.09 7.61 -4.54
C ILE A 330 7.33 7.99 -5.35
N LEU A 331 7.27 7.70 -6.64
CA LEU A 331 8.21 8.19 -7.63
C LEU A 331 7.56 9.36 -8.38
N LYS A 332 8.19 10.53 -8.34
CA LYS A 332 7.81 11.71 -9.12
C LYS A 332 8.60 11.75 -10.41
N LEU A 333 7.91 12.01 -11.51
CA LEU A 333 8.48 12.10 -12.86
C LEU A 333 8.95 13.51 -13.21
#